data_f1e413a76886351c71273ccde0e258a1
#
_entry.id   f1e413a76886351c71273ccde0e258a1
#
_cell.length_a   1.000
_cell.length_b   1.000
_cell.length_c   1.000
_cell.angle_alpha   90.00
_cell.angle_beta   90.00
_cell.angle_gamma   90.00
#
_symmetry.space_group_name_H-M   'P 1'
#
loop_
_entity.id
_entity.type
_entity.pdbx_description
1 polymer ?
#
loop_
_entity_poly.entity_id
_entity_poly.type
_entity_poly.pdbx_seq_one_letter_code
_entity_poly.pdbx_strand_id
1 'polypeptide(L)'
;MNDYIQAVKEVACEILDLVAERLWVHDKRVFSRLIRDVHSDSLLRLNHYPPVKDINDWDPAPKLYQHQCTNSKRIGFGEHSDPQILTILQSNDVGGLQVSLHDGLWVPVPPDPTEFYVIVGDALQVGDFAVDFVVISL
;
A
#
# COMPACT_ATOMS: atom_id res chain seq x y z
N MET A 1 15.75 -1.75 14.49
CA MET A 1 14.30 -1.81 14.13
C MET A 1 13.53 -0.62 14.70
N ASN A 2 13.62 -0.30 15.98
CA ASN A 2 12.90 0.83 16.57
C ASN A 2 13.24 2.18 15.90
N ASP A 3 14.51 2.43 15.59
CA ASP A 3 14.93 3.68 14.93
C ASP A 3 14.34 3.81 13.52
N TYR A 4 14.26 2.70 12.78
CA TYR A 4 13.62 2.67 11.47
C TYR A 4 12.12 2.99 11.58
N ILE A 5 11.42 2.33 12.51
CA ILE A 5 9.97 2.60 12.73
C ILE A 5 9.76 4.06 13.10
N GLN A 6 10.62 4.61 13.97
CA GLN A 6 10.52 6.01 14.38
C GLN A 6 10.75 6.95 13.21
N ALA A 7 11.76 6.70 12.37
CA ALA A 7 12.05 7.52 11.19
C ALA A 7 10.88 7.49 10.18
N VAL A 8 10.32 6.32 9.88
CA VAL A 8 9.16 6.20 8.99
C VAL A 8 7.92 6.88 9.59
N LYS A 9 7.73 6.78 10.90
CA LYS A 9 6.65 7.49 11.61
C LYS A 9 6.77 9.01 11.47
N GLU A 10 7.98 9.57 11.56
CA GLU A 10 8.20 11.00 11.36
C GLU A 10 7.88 11.41 9.91
N VAL A 11 8.33 10.65 8.91
CA VAL A 11 7.99 10.88 7.50
C VAL A 11 6.48 10.84 7.29
N ALA A 12 5.78 9.86 7.86
CA ALA A 12 4.32 9.79 7.78
C ALA A 12 3.65 11.04 8.36
N CYS A 13 4.13 11.52 9.50
CA CYS A 13 3.61 12.71 10.14
C CYS A 13 3.83 13.97 9.29
N GLU A 14 5.01 14.13 8.68
CA GLU A 14 5.31 15.25 7.78
C GLU A 14 4.40 15.23 6.54
N ILE A 15 4.20 14.08 5.93
CA ILE A 15 3.28 13.93 4.79
C ILE A 15 1.86 14.34 5.19
N LEU A 16 1.38 13.88 6.35
CA LEU A 16 0.03 14.19 6.82
C LEU A 16 -0.15 15.66 7.19
N ASP A 17 0.89 16.32 7.72
CA ASP A 17 0.89 17.76 7.98
C ASP A 17 0.80 18.57 6.66
N LEU A 18 1.52 18.14 5.60
CA LEU A 18 1.42 18.71 4.26
C LEU A 18 0.03 18.48 3.62
N VAL A 19 -0.56 17.31 3.82
CA VAL A 19 -1.94 17.02 3.37
C VAL A 19 -2.92 17.97 4.06
N ALA A 20 -2.84 18.13 5.37
CA ALA A 20 -3.71 19.05 6.12
C ALA A 20 -3.54 20.50 5.65
N GLU A 21 -2.31 20.92 5.34
CA GLU A 21 -2.03 22.24 4.77
C GLU A 21 -2.68 22.38 3.38
N ARG A 22 -2.55 21.39 2.52
CA ARG A 22 -3.12 21.41 1.17
C ARG A 22 -4.65 21.41 1.16
N LEU A 23 -5.26 20.76 2.14
CA LEU A 23 -6.71 20.73 2.36
C LEU A 23 -7.23 21.98 3.09
N TRP A 24 -6.36 22.97 3.37
CA TRP A 24 -6.73 24.20 4.08
C TRP A 24 -7.32 23.95 5.47
N VAL A 25 -6.96 22.84 6.11
CA VAL A 25 -7.39 22.55 7.47
C VAL A 25 -6.69 23.51 8.43
N HIS A 26 -7.47 24.15 9.31
CA HIS A 26 -6.94 25.17 10.24
C HIS A 26 -5.82 24.60 11.14
N ASP A 27 -6.01 23.39 11.64
CA ASP A 27 -5.01 22.69 12.44
C ASP A 27 -4.21 21.73 11.56
N LYS A 28 -3.03 22.14 11.14
CA LYS A 28 -2.15 21.35 10.28
C LYS A 28 -1.74 19.99 10.84
N ARG A 29 -1.83 19.82 12.17
CA ARG A 29 -1.45 18.57 12.86
C ARG A 29 -2.62 17.65 13.15
N VAL A 30 -3.80 17.93 12.61
CA VAL A 30 -5.02 17.14 12.91
C VAL A 30 -4.83 15.66 12.59
N PHE A 31 -4.19 15.34 11.47
CA PHE A 31 -3.96 13.95 11.04
C PHE A 31 -2.73 13.34 11.70
N SER A 32 -1.61 14.06 11.76
CA SER A 32 -0.36 13.55 12.35
C SER A 32 -0.48 13.27 13.85
N ARG A 33 -1.37 13.96 14.57
CA ARG A 33 -1.67 13.64 15.96
C ARG A 33 -2.20 12.22 16.14
N LEU A 34 -2.99 11.69 15.21
CA LEU A 34 -3.49 10.32 15.26
C LEU A 34 -2.36 9.29 15.24
N ILE A 35 -1.32 9.60 14.46
CA ILE A 35 -0.12 8.74 14.37
C ILE A 35 0.78 8.89 15.61
N ARG A 36 0.86 10.11 16.18
CA ARG A 36 1.72 10.41 17.36
C ARG A 36 1.10 9.95 18.67
N ASP A 37 -0.20 9.67 18.70
CA ASP A 37 -0.90 9.20 19.89
C ASP A 37 -0.31 7.88 20.39
N VAL A 38 -0.29 7.72 21.73
CA VAL A 38 0.18 6.48 22.36
C VAL A 38 -0.76 5.30 22.11
N HIS A 39 -2.00 5.56 21.78
CA HIS A 39 -3.02 4.58 21.39
C HIS A 39 -3.17 4.45 19.87
N SER A 40 -2.19 4.96 19.10
CA SER A 40 -2.20 4.82 17.65
C SER A 40 -2.24 3.35 17.24
N ASP A 41 -3.14 3.01 16.32
CA ASP A 41 -3.25 1.68 15.70
C ASP A 41 -2.21 1.46 14.58
N SER A 42 -1.15 2.29 14.54
CA SER A 42 -0.06 2.15 13.59
C SER A 42 0.64 0.81 13.75
N LEU A 43 0.89 0.11 12.66
CA LEU A 43 1.55 -1.18 12.67
C LEU A 43 2.65 -1.26 11.61
N LEU A 44 3.67 -2.06 11.88
CA LEU A 44 4.66 -2.49 10.91
C LEU A 44 4.30 -3.89 10.42
N ARG A 45 4.19 -4.05 9.11
CA ARG A 45 3.94 -5.34 8.47
C ARG A 45 5.11 -5.72 7.59
N LEU A 46 5.60 -6.94 7.72
CA LEU A 46 6.62 -7.53 6.85
C LEU A 46 5.97 -8.62 6.00
N ASN A 47 5.98 -8.44 4.70
CA ASN A 47 5.46 -9.41 3.76
C ASN A 47 6.63 -10.16 3.11
N HIS A 48 6.59 -11.48 3.12
CA HIS A 48 7.54 -12.33 2.44
C HIS A 48 6.82 -13.19 1.39
N TYR A 49 7.19 -13.00 0.14
CA TYR A 49 6.68 -13.78 -0.99
C TYR A 49 7.77 -14.74 -1.44
N PRO A 50 7.67 -16.04 -1.11
CA PRO A 50 8.70 -17.01 -1.48
C PRO A 50 8.74 -17.20 -2.99
N PRO A 51 9.93 -17.45 -3.57
CA PRO A 51 10.04 -17.78 -4.98
C PRO A 51 9.30 -19.09 -5.26
N VAL A 52 8.54 -19.10 -6.31
CA VAL A 52 7.80 -20.29 -6.71
C VAL A 52 8.72 -21.21 -7.47
N LYS A 53 9.03 -22.38 -6.90
CA LYS A 53 10.02 -23.33 -7.42
C LYS A 53 9.48 -24.17 -8.58
N ASP A 54 8.15 -24.46 -8.64
CA ASP A 54 7.55 -25.25 -9.71
C ASP A 54 6.07 -24.94 -9.93
N ILE A 55 5.65 -25.00 -11.21
CA ILE A 55 4.26 -24.79 -11.62
C ILE A 55 3.33 -25.89 -11.06
N ASN A 56 3.89 -27.07 -10.70
CA ASN A 56 3.13 -28.24 -10.28
C ASN A 56 2.85 -28.31 -8.76
N ASP A 57 3.54 -27.52 -7.95
CA ASP A 57 3.41 -27.54 -6.47
C ASP A 57 2.40 -26.51 -5.94
N TRP A 58 1.71 -25.80 -6.82
CA TRP A 58 0.73 -24.81 -6.43
C TRP A 58 -0.67 -25.42 -6.34
N ASP A 59 -1.21 -25.50 -5.13
CA ASP A 59 -2.62 -25.76 -4.90
C ASP A 59 -3.43 -24.52 -5.37
N PRO A 60 -4.29 -24.63 -6.37
CA PRO A 60 -4.98 -23.47 -6.91
C PRO A 60 -5.85 -22.84 -5.83
N ALA A 61 -5.67 -21.55 -5.61
CA ALA A 61 -6.56 -20.74 -4.76
C ALA A 61 -8.04 -21.04 -5.08
N PRO A 62 -8.94 -20.95 -4.09
CA PRO A 62 -10.35 -21.32 -4.27
C PRO A 62 -10.93 -20.72 -5.54
N LYS A 63 -11.63 -21.52 -6.32
CA LYS A 63 -12.19 -21.22 -7.66
C LYS A 63 -13.04 -19.94 -7.77
N LEU A 64 -13.23 -19.20 -6.68
CA LEU A 64 -14.03 -17.97 -6.64
C LEU A 64 -13.35 -16.78 -7.34
N TYR A 65 -12.03 -16.83 -7.58
CA TYR A 65 -11.27 -15.71 -8.16
C TYR A 65 -10.76 -15.96 -9.59
N GLN A 66 -11.24 -17.05 -10.24
CA GLN A 66 -10.73 -17.49 -11.55
C GLN A 66 -11.28 -16.71 -12.76
N HIS A 67 -12.07 -15.65 -12.58
CA HIS A 67 -12.86 -15.13 -13.69
C HIS A 67 -12.16 -14.18 -14.67
N GLN A 68 -10.88 -13.79 -14.53
CA GLN A 68 -10.25 -12.91 -15.54
C GLN A 68 -8.73 -13.04 -15.76
N CYS A 69 -8.03 -14.05 -15.25
CA CYS A 69 -6.60 -14.19 -15.52
C CYS A 69 -6.31 -15.30 -16.55
N THR A 70 -6.32 -14.97 -17.83
CA THR A 70 -5.92 -15.85 -18.94
C THR A 70 -4.39 -15.97 -19.13
N ASN A 71 -3.59 -15.35 -18.28
CA ASN A 71 -2.14 -15.55 -18.19
C ASN A 71 -1.79 -15.80 -16.73
N SER A 72 -1.17 -16.92 -16.43
CA SER A 72 -0.80 -17.47 -15.13
C SER A 72 0.11 -16.55 -14.28
N LYS A 73 -0.26 -15.29 -14.08
CA LYS A 73 0.36 -14.44 -13.09
C LYS A 73 -0.15 -14.85 -11.70
N ARG A 74 0.77 -15.20 -10.84
CA ARG A 74 0.44 -15.58 -9.46
C ARG A 74 0.19 -14.32 -8.65
N ILE A 75 -0.92 -14.28 -7.95
CA ILE A 75 -1.27 -13.15 -7.08
C ILE A 75 -0.68 -13.47 -5.71
N GLY A 76 0.27 -12.66 -5.26
CA GLY A 76 0.85 -12.76 -3.93
C GLY A 76 -0.03 -12.13 -2.86
N PHE A 77 -0.67 -11.01 -3.21
CA PHE A 77 -1.66 -10.33 -2.38
C PHE A 77 -2.76 -9.79 -3.29
N GLY A 78 -4.01 -10.15 -3.02
CA GLY A 78 -5.14 -9.85 -3.88
C GLY A 78 -5.49 -8.36 -3.94
N GLU A 79 -6.30 -8.00 -4.91
CA GLU A 79 -6.87 -6.68 -5.06
C GLU A 79 -7.59 -6.21 -3.78
N HIS A 80 -7.22 -5.04 -3.30
CA HIS A 80 -7.77 -4.43 -2.08
C HIS A 80 -7.52 -2.93 -2.07
N SER A 81 -8.29 -2.20 -1.31
CA SER A 81 -7.97 -0.85 -0.84
C SER A 81 -7.38 -0.90 0.58
N ASP A 82 -6.65 0.12 0.95
CA ASP A 82 -6.09 0.26 2.28
C ASP A 82 -7.07 1.04 3.18
N PRO A 83 -7.67 0.43 4.22
CA PRO A 83 -8.70 1.08 5.02
C PRO A 83 -8.15 2.16 5.98
N GLN A 84 -6.83 2.19 6.22
CA GLN A 84 -6.19 3.15 7.10
C GLN A 84 -6.07 4.55 6.46
N ILE A 85 -5.45 5.48 7.18
CA ILE A 85 -5.24 6.86 6.72
C ILE A 85 -4.11 6.94 5.68
N LEU A 86 -3.03 6.20 5.91
CA LEU A 86 -1.82 6.22 5.08
C LEU A 86 -1.09 4.89 5.17
N THR A 87 -0.58 4.41 4.05
CA THR A 87 0.37 3.30 3.97
C THR A 87 1.69 3.81 3.39
N ILE A 88 2.79 3.49 4.05
CA ILE A 88 4.15 3.68 3.52
C ILE A 88 4.72 2.30 3.23
N LEU A 89 4.93 2.01 1.96
CA LEU A 89 5.44 0.73 1.50
C LEU A 89 6.87 0.90 0.97
N GLN A 90 7.75 0.00 1.38
CA GLN A 90 9.08 -0.17 0.79
C GLN A 90 9.16 -1.58 0.21
N SER A 91 9.61 -1.69 -1.02
CA SER A 91 9.85 -2.98 -1.67
C SER A 91 11.36 -3.24 -1.82
N ASN A 92 11.67 -4.49 -2.18
CA ASN A 92 12.99 -4.81 -2.72
C ASN A 92 13.06 -4.45 -4.22
N ASP A 93 14.04 -4.99 -4.92
CA ASP A 93 14.27 -4.82 -6.37
C ASP A 93 13.41 -5.75 -7.25
N VAL A 94 12.47 -6.50 -6.63
CA VAL A 94 11.56 -7.40 -7.36
C VAL A 94 10.22 -6.71 -7.56
N GLY A 95 9.79 -6.61 -8.81
CA GLY A 95 8.49 -6.04 -9.18
C GLY A 95 7.31 -6.91 -8.78
N GLY A 96 6.11 -6.35 -8.87
CA GLY A 96 4.87 -7.07 -8.61
C GLY A 96 3.74 -6.16 -8.12
N LEU A 97 4.08 -4.99 -7.59
CA LEU A 97 3.09 -4.00 -7.19
C LEU A 97 2.38 -3.43 -8.43
N GLN A 98 1.07 -3.38 -8.39
CA GLN A 98 0.23 -2.73 -9.40
C GLN A 98 -0.84 -1.89 -8.69
N VAL A 99 -1.21 -0.80 -9.31
CA VAL A 99 -2.30 0.05 -8.86
C VAL A 99 -3.38 0.13 -9.93
N SER A 100 -4.64 0.11 -9.52
CA SER A 100 -5.78 0.35 -10.41
C SER A 100 -6.07 1.85 -10.49
N LEU A 101 -6.37 2.32 -11.69
CA LEU A 101 -6.86 3.66 -11.93
C LEU A 101 -8.39 3.64 -12.02
N HIS A 102 -9.03 4.81 -11.90
CA HIS A 102 -10.49 4.97 -11.97
C HIS A 102 -11.14 4.40 -13.23
N ASP A 103 -10.39 4.31 -14.34
CA ASP A 103 -10.83 3.71 -15.58
C ASP A 103 -10.70 2.17 -15.62
N GLY A 104 -10.23 1.58 -14.51
CA GLY A 104 -9.98 0.15 -14.40
C GLY A 104 -8.67 -0.32 -15.02
N LEU A 105 -7.79 0.60 -15.46
CA LEU A 105 -6.47 0.26 -15.96
C LEU A 105 -5.53 -0.09 -14.80
N TRP A 106 -4.88 -1.24 -14.87
CA TRP A 106 -3.83 -1.65 -13.95
C TRP A 106 -2.46 -1.17 -14.42
N VAL A 107 -1.81 -0.38 -13.58
CA VAL A 107 -0.50 0.20 -13.86
C VAL A 107 0.54 -0.45 -12.95
N PRO A 108 1.58 -1.08 -13.52
CA PRO A 108 2.68 -1.62 -12.70
C PRO A 108 3.51 -0.47 -12.10
N VAL A 109 3.85 -0.64 -10.83
CA VAL A 109 4.77 0.25 -10.11
C VAL A 109 6.17 -0.34 -10.21
N PRO A 110 7.14 0.36 -10.81
CA PRO A 110 8.51 -0.14 -10.88
C PRO A 110 9.09 -0.34 -9.48
N PRO A 111 9.80 -1.45 -9.21
CA PRO A 111 10.43 -1.65 -7.92
C PRO A 111 11.65 -0.75 -7.75
N ASP A 112 11.75 -0.06 -6.63
CA ASP A 112 12.94 0.67 -6.23
C ASP A 112 13.18 0.51 -4.73
N PRO A 113 14.24 -0.19 -4.29
CA PRO A 113 14.54 -0.41 -2.88
C PRO A 113 15.00 0.86 -2.15
N THR A 114 15.26 1.95 -2.86
CA THR A 114 15.71 3.23 -2.30
C THR A 114 14.57 4.23 -2.09
N GLU A 115 13.37 3.88 -2.55
CA GLU A 115 12.19 4.73 -2.48
C GLU A 115 11.11 4.16 -1.56
N PHE A 116 10.25 5.05 -1.07
CA PHE A 116 8.99 4.71 -0.42
C PHE A 116 7.83 5.02 -1.34
N TYR A 117 6.88 4.09 -1.42
CA TYR A 117 5.59 4.33 -2.05
C TYR A 117 4.59 4.76 -0.97
N VAL A 118 3.95 5.88 -1.19
CA VAL A 118 2.96 6.44 -0.27
C VAL A 118 1.58 6.22 -0.86
N ILE A 119 0.75 5.45 -0.17
CA ILE A 119 -0.61 5.12 -0.58
C ILE A 119 -1.57 5.82 0.38
N VAL A 120 -2.44 6.64 -0.16
CA VAL A 120 -3.52 7.29 0.60
C VAL A 120 -4.61 6.26 0.82
N GLY A 121 -4.93 5.98 2.08
CA GLY A 121 -5.95 5.01 2.43
C GLY A 121 -7.36 5.58 2.43
N ASP A 122 -8.36 4.69 2.50
CA ASP A 122 -9.79 5.02 2.41
C ASP A 122 -10.22 6.07 3.44
N ALA A 123 -9.61 6.04 4.64
CA ALA A 123 -9.93 6.99 5.71
C ALA A 123 -9.52 8.45 5.40
N LEU A 124 -8.60 8.66 4.48
CA LEU A 124 -8.16 9.99 4.04
C LEU A 124 -8.64 10.32 2.63
N GLN A 125 -9.37 9.44 1.99
CA GLN A 125 -9.86 9.63 0.63
C GLN A 125 -10.85 10.78 0.56
N VAL A 126 -10.51 11.84 -0.17
CA VAL A 126 -11.35 13.01 -0.38
C VAL A 126 -11.50 13.26 -1.89
N GLY A 127 -12.66 12.91 -2.46
CA GLY A 127 -12.94 13.12 -3.88
C GLY A 127 -12.12 12.22 -4.83
N ASP A 128 -11.78 12.74 -6.03
CA ASP A 128 -11.17 11.97 -7.12
C ASP A 128 -9.67 11.66 -6.96
N PHE A 129 -9.10 11.81 -5.77
CA PHE A 129 -7.67 11.58 -5.51
C PHE A 129 -7.35 10.16 -5.03
N ALA A 130 -8.25 9.22 -5.20
CA ALA A 130 -8.06 7.87 -4.72
C ALA A 130 -7.33 6.99 -5.71
N VAL A 131 -6.40 6.21 -5.23
CA VAL A 131 -5.98 4.95 -5.84
C VAL A 131 -7.03 3.93 -5.44
N ASP A 132 -7.83 3.44 -6.38
CA ASP A 132 -8.98 2.60 -6.06
C ASP A 132 -8.57 1.24 -5.48
N PHE A 133 -7.48 0.64 -6.00
CA PHE A 133 -7.05 -0.69 -5.57
C PHE A 133 -5.55 -0.92 -5.74
N VAL A 134 -4.99 -1.76 -4.90
CA VAL A 134 -3.60 -2.20 -4.95
C VAL A 134 -3.56 -3.73 -5.07
N VAL A 135 -2.70 -4.25 -5.93
CA VAL A 135 -2.44 -5.69 -6.07
C VAL A 135 -0.94 -5.94 -6.06
N ILE A 136 -0.51 -7.00 -5.42
CA ILE A 136 0.86 -7.52 -5.54
C ILE A 136 0.81 -8.84 -6.32
N SER A 137 1.40 -8.85 -7.51
CA SER A 137 1.57 -10.05 -8.34
C SER A 137 2.99 -10.60 -8.24
N LEU A 138 3.16 -11.91 -8.40
CA LEU A 138 4.43 -12.63 -8.35
C LEU A 138 4.81 -13.19 -9.73
#